data_f2847527ec9be9402ced52d95ffa26cd
#
_entry.id   f2847527ec9be9402ced52d95ffa26cd
#
_cell.length_a   1.000
_cell.length_b   1.000
_cell.length_c   1.000
_cell.angle_alpha   90.00
_cell.angle_beta   90.00
_cell.angle_gamma   90.00
#
_symmetry.space_group_name_H-M   'P 1'
#
loop_
_entity.id
_entity.type
_entity.pdbx_description
1 polymer ?
#
loop_
_entity_poly.entity_id
_entity_poly.type
_entity_poly.pdbx_seq_one_letter_code
_entity_poly.pdbx_strand_id
1 'polypeptide(L)'
;MKKFLSVMLALAMAMSLAACGGSSSSSDNSGSSDSQGGDASGNKVVKIGVFEPQTGDNGAGGKQEILGMQYANYVQPTVEIGGETYDVQLEIVDNRTSAENGPSAAAELVNRGVSVVLGSYGSGVSMAGGKVFEEAGIPAIGVTCTNPQVTSDCSVYFRICFLD
;
A
#
# COMPACT_ATOMS: atom_id res chain seq x y z
N MET A 1 4.85 42.51 -28.56
CA MET A 1 3.50 42.00 -28.26
C MET A 1 3.46 40.86 -27.24
N LYS A 2 4.58 40.15 -26.95
CA LYS A 2 4.59 39.02 -25.96
C LYS A 2 4.73 39.45 -24.49
N LYS A 3 5.08 40.68 -24.19
CA LYS A 3 5.32 41.19 -22.81
C LYS A 3 4.07 41.81 -22.17
N PHE A 4 3.03 42.13 -22.93
CA PHE A 4 1.77 42.68 -22.42
C PHE A 4 0.75 41.63 -21.99
N LEU A 5 0.89 40.36 -22.45
CA LEU A 5 -0.03 39.30 -22.14
C LEU A 5 0.23 38.70 -20.73
N SER A 6 1.48 38.78 -20.24
CA SER A 6 1.85 38.30 -18.90
C SER A 6 1.36 39.19 -17.75
N VAL A 7 1.16 40.48 -18.00
CA VAL A 7 0.73 41.43 -16.94
C VAL A 7 -0.77 41.41 -16.74
N MET A 8 -1.55 41.07 -17.77
CA MET A 8 -3.02 40.96 -17.66
C MET A 8 -3.47 39.68 -16.94
N LEU A 9 -2.68 38.61 -16.98
CA LEU A 9 -3.02 37.36 -16.28
C LEU A 9 -2.79 37.42 -14.76
N ALA A 10 -1.88 38.29 -14.31
CA ALA A 10 -1.59 38.48 -12.88
C ALA A 10 -2.60 39.36 -12.13
N LEU A 11 -3.43 40.16 -12.84
CA LEU A 11 -4.40 41.05 -12.20
C LEU A 11 -5.79 40.39 -11.98
N ALA A 12 -6.05 39.24 -12.61
CA ALA A 12 -7.32 38.54 -12.53
C ALA A 12 -7.49 37.62 -11.29
N MET A 13 -6.41 37.38 -10.52
CA MET A 13 -6.44 36.49 -9.34
C MET A 13 -6.57 37.21 -7.99
N ALA A 14 -6.69 38.52 -7.97
CA ALA A 14 -6.70 39.29 -6.72
C ALA A 14 -8.10 39.73 -6.22
N MET A 15 -9.20 39.30 -6.85
CA MET A 15 -10.57 39.79 -6.52
C MET A 15 -11.55 38.73 -6.02
N SER A 16 -11.14 37.60 -5.47
CA SER A 16 -12.07 36.56 -5.01
C SER A 16 -12.08 36.24 -3.52
N LEU A 17 -11.62 37.17 -2.65
CA LEU A 17 -11.65 36.98 -1.19
C LEU A 17 -12.38 38.11 -0.48
N ALA A 18 -13.64 38.35 -0.75
CA ALA A 18 -14.47 39.21 0.11
C ALA A 18 -15.95 38.96 -0.13
N ALA A 19 -16.52 37.87 0.45
CA ALA A 19 -17.96 37.80 0.75
C ALA A 19 -18.22 36.60 1.67
N CYS A 20 -18.10 36.77 2.97
CA CYS A 20 -18.87 36.03 3.95
C CYS A 20 -18.92 36.84 5.24
N GLY A 21 -20.00 37.57 5.41
CA GLY A 21 -20.32 38.27 6.64
C GLY A 21 -21.81 38.60 6.69
N GLY A 22 -22.54 38.02 7.67
CA GLY A 22 -23.73 38.65 8.19
C GLY A 22 -25.04 37.85 8.19
N SER A 23 -25.33 37.27 9.34
CA SER A 23 -26.58 37.39 10.17
C SER A 23 -27.85 36.61 9.84
N SER A 24 -28.09 35.68 10.73
CA SER A 24 -29.31 35.38 11.54
C SER A 24 -30.71 35.32 10.88
N SER A 25 -31.35 34.14 10.98
CA SER A 25 -32.47 33.83 11.88
C SER A 25 -33.04 32.43 11.61
N SER A 26 -33.15 31.71 12.67
CA SER A 26 -34.07 30.62 13.08
C SER A 26 -35.07 30.03 12.09
N SER A 27 -35.01 28.67 11.95
CA SER A 27 -36.12 27.76 12.25
C SER A 27 -35.68 26.29 12.15
N ASP A 28 -36.11 25.52 13.12
CA ASP A 28 -35.93 24.10 13.35
C ASP A 28 -36.17 23.20 12.14
N ASN A 29 -35.27 22.22 11.92
CA ASN A 29 -35.69 20.84 11.76
C ASN A 29 -34.55 19.86 11.98
N SER A 30 -34.84 18.88 12.81
CA SER A 30 -34.00 17.78 13.27
C SER A 30 -33.43 16.95 12.11
N GLY A 31 -32.12 16.77 12.09
CA GLY A 31 -31.44 15.80 11.28
C GLY A 31 -30.07 15.56 11.91
N SER A 32 -30.04 14.69 12.92
CA SER A 32 -28.82 14.22 13.56
C SER A 32 -27.94 13.54 12.53
N SER A 33 -26.89 14.21 12.11
CA SER A 33 -25.69 13.59 11.60
C SER A 33 -24.61 13.82 12.64
N ASP A 34 -24.55 12.95 13.61
CA ASP A 34 -23.42 12.83 14.53
C ASP A 34 -22.17 12.53 13.70
N SER A 35 -21.48 13.60 13.34
CA SER A 35 -20.05 13.50 13.08
C SER A 35 -19.37 13.42 14.44
N GLN A 36 -19.45 12.25 15.02
CA GLN A 36 -18.68 11.91 16.21
C GLN A 36 -17.22 11.95 15.78
N GLY A 37 -16.55 13.06 16.08
CA GLY A 37 -15.12 13.13 16.18
C GLY A 37 -14.70 12.16 17.29
N GLY A 38 -14.54 10.88 16.93
CA GLY A 38 -13.94 9.90 17.79
C GLY A 38 -12.49 10.32 18.01
N ASP A 39 -12.11 10.54 19.25
CA ASP A 39 -10.74 10.45 19.71
C ASP A 39 -10.18 9.14 19.13
N ALA A 40 -9.33 9.26 18.12
CA ALA A 40 -8.59 8.13 17.59
C ALA A 40 -7.48 7.79 18.59
N SER A 41 -7.85 7.13 19.68
CA SER A 41 -6.97 6.18 20.33
C SER A 41 -6.86 4.96 19.41
N GLY A 42 -6.46 5.23 18.17
CA GLY A 42 -6.24 4.19 17.17
C GLY A 42 -4.99 3.43 17.57
N ASN A 43 -5.07 2.11 17.58
CA ASN A 43 -3.89 1.26 17.67
C ASN A 43 -2.85 1.72 16.64
N LYS A 44 -1.59 1.55 16.96
CA LYS A 44 -0.52 1.70 15.97
C LYS A 44 -0.79 0.70 14.83
N VAL A 45 -0.35 1.02 13.63
CA VAL A 45 -0.55 0.16 12.46
C VAL A 45 0.79 -0.40 11.99
N VAL A 46 0.84 -1.72 11.75
CA VAL A 46 1.91 -2.37 11.00
C VAL A 46 1.39 -2.78 9.63
N LYS A 47 2.10 -2.37 8.58
CA LYS A 47 1.72 -2.66 7.21
C LYS A 47 2.49 -3.85 6.67
N ILE A 48 1.77 -4.84 6.16
CA ILE A 48 2.33 -6.02 5.48
C ILE A 48 2.05 -5.88 3.99
N GLY A 49 3.09 -5.84 3.17
CA GLY A 49 2.97 -5.83 1.73
C GLY A 49 2.56 -7.20 1.19
N VAL A 50 1.66 -7.21 0.24
CA VAL A 50 1.25 -8.42 -0.50
C VAL A 50 1.64 -8.23 -1.94
N PHE A 51 2.72 -8.89 -2.35
CA PHE A 51 3.36 -8.78 -3.66
C PHE A 51 2.95 -9.97 -4.54
N GLU A 52 1.67 -10.02 -4.94
CA GLU A 52 1.10 -11.16 -5.64
C GLU A 52 0.47 -10.80 -6.97
N PRO A 53 0.46 -11.72 -7.96
CA PRO A 53 -0.28 -11.48 -9.20
C PRO A 53 -1.78 -11.58 -8.95
N GLN A 54 -2.51 -10.53 -9.29
CA GLN A 54 -3.96 -10.53 -9.40
C GLN A 54 -4.40 -10.73 -10.85
N THR A 55 -3.52 -10.40 -11.80
CA THR A 55 -3.70 -10.51 -13.24
C THR A 55 -2.50 -11.20 -13.90
N GLY A 56 -2.62 -11.48 -15.20
CA GLY A 56 -1.63 -12.23 -15.96
C GLY A 56 -1.76 -13.75 -15.79
N ASP A 57 -0.76 -14.50 -16.28
CA ASP A 57 -0.82 -15.96 -16.40
C ASP A 57 -1.00 -16.68 -15.06
N ASN A 58 -0.41 -16.15 -13.99
CA ASN A 58 -0.50 -16.72 -12.64
C ASN A 58 -1.53 -16.02 -11.75
N GLY A 59 -2.37 -15.15 -12.30
CA GLY A 59 -3.34 -14.36 -11.53
C GLY A 59 -4.32 -15.20 -10.73
N ALA A 60 -4.67 -16.41 -11.21
CA ALA A 60 -5.56 -17.32 -10.47
C ALA A 60 -4.89 -17.85 -9.19
N GLY A 61 -3.61 -18.26 -9.27
CA GLY A 61 -2.83 -18.73 -8.12
C GLY A 61 -2.59 -17.62 -7.11
N GLY A 62 -2.14 -16.46 -7.57
CA GLY A 62 -1.88 -15.31 -6.68
C GLY A 62 -3.13 -14.85 -5.92
N LYS A 63 -4.31 -14.89 -6.57
CA LYS A 63 -5.58 -14.58 -5.86
C LYS A 63 -5.88 -15.55 -4.73
N GLN A 64 -5.51 -16.83 -4.87
CA GLN A 64 -5.70 -17.82 -3.79
C GLN A 64 -4.75 -17.54 -2.63
N GLU A 65 -3.49 -17.16 -2.90
CA GLU A 65 -2.54 -16.75 -1.86
C GLU A 65 -3.01 -15.49 -1.15
N ILE A 66 -3.47 -14.48 -1.90
CA ILE A 66 -4.06 -13.25 -1.33
C ILE A 66 -5.23 -13.59 -0.40
N LEU A 67 -6.12 -14.50 -0.82
CA LEU A 67 -7.26 -14.92 0.00
C LEU A 67 -6.80 -15.58 1.31
N GLY A 68 -5.74 -16.41 1.25
CA GLY A 68 -5.14 -17.00 2.44
C GLY A 68 -4.57 -15.96 3.40
N MET A 69 -3.86 -14.95 2.87
CA MET A 69 -3.32 -13.83 3.67
C MET A 69 -4.44 -12.98 4.28
N GLN A 70 -5.50 -12.68 3.50
CA GLN A 70 -6.67 -11.96 4.00
C GLN A 70 -7.40 -12.73 5.09
N TYR A 71 -7.54 -14.06 4.93
CA TYR A 71 -8.14 -14.91 5.95
C TYR A 71 -7.29 -14.92 7.24
N ALA A 72 -5.97 -15.04 7.12
CA ALA A 72 -5.07 -14.98 8.26
C ALA A 72 -5.21 -13.65 9.02
N ASN A 73 -5.26 -12.54 8.29
CA ASN A 73 -5.47 -11.21 8.87
C ASN A 73 -6.87 -11.07 9.51
N TYR A 74 -7.89 -11.67 8.93
CA TYR A 74 -9.23 -11.71 9.52
C TYR A 74 -9.26 -12.46 10.86
N VAL A 75 -8.54 -13.57 10.95
CA VAL A 75 -8.44 -14.38 12.19
C VAL A 75 -7.55 -13.69 13.24
N GLN A 76 -6.48 -13.07 12.80
CA GLN A 76 -5.48 -12.41 13.65
C GLN A 76 -5.26 -10.96 13.18
N PRO A 77 -6.18 -10.03 13.47
CA PRO A 77 -6.10 -8.66 12.94
C PRO A 77 -5.07 -7.78 13.66
N THR A 78 -4.50 -8.25 14.76
CA THR A 78 -3.55 -7.49 15.56
C THR A 78 -2.30 -8.31 15.89
N VAL A 79 -1.20 -7.63 16.17
CA VAL A 79 0.07 -8.22 16.62
C VAL A 79 0.65 -7.39 17.76
N GLU A 80 1.33 -8.04 18.70
CA GLU A 80 2.07 -7.36 19.75
C GLU A 80 3.55 -7.22 19.36
N ILE A 81 4.05 -6.01 19.36
CA ILE A 81 5.45 -5.69 19.06
C ILE A 81 5.99 -4.82 20.20
N GLY A 82 7.00 -5.33 20.91
CA GLY A 82 7.63 -4.60 22.01
C GLY A 82 6.69 -4.27 23.18
N GLY A 83 5.63 -5.07 23.39
CA GLY A 83 4.62 -4.86 24.44
C GLY A 83 3.51 -3.87 24.04
N GLU A 84 3.46 -3.45 22.77
CA GLU A 84 2.40 -2.60 22.22
C GLU A 84 1.60 -3.34 21.16
N THR A 85 0.28 -3.13 21.12
CA THR A 85 -0.61 -3.75 20.14
C THR A 85 -0.68 -2.90 18.87
N TYR A 86 -0.51 -3.56 17.74
CA TYR A 86 -0.60 -2.97 16.41
C TYR A 86 -1.72 -3.64 15.62
N ASP A 87 -2.51 -2.85 14.90
CA ASP A 87 -3.42 -3.35 13.89
C ASP A 87 -2.62 -3.76 12.65
N VAL A 88 -2.93 -4.93 12.08
CA VAL A 88 -2.29 -5.43 10.87
C VAL A 88 -3.06 -4.96 9.65
N GLN A 89 -2.41 -4.19 8.78
CA GLN A 89 -2.95 -3.73 7.50
C GLN A 89 -2.25 -4.42 6.34
N LEU A 90 -3.01 -5.01 5.42
CA LEU A 90 -2.48 -5.58 4.18
C LEU A 90 -2.48 -4.54 3.06
N GLU A 91 -1.31 -4.28 2.48
CA GLU A 91 -1.12 -3.44 1.29
C GLU A 91 -0.93 -4.35 0.08
N ILE A 92 -1.97 -4.52 -0.74
CA ILE A 92 -1.96 -5.45 -1.87
C ILE A 92 -1.59 -4.72 -3.15
N VAL A 93 -0.58 -5.20 -3.87
CA VAL A 93 -0.15 -4.68 -5.18
C VAL A 93 -0.06 -5.82 -6.18
N ASP A 94 -0.69 -5.61 -7.34
CA ASP A 94 -0.67 -6.56 -8.47
C ASP A 94 0.66 -6.45 -9.24
N ASN A 95 1.48 -7.48 -9.20
CA ASN A 95 2.72 -7.57 -9.99
C ASN A 95 2.50 -8.13 -11.40
N ARG A 96 1.26 -8.48 -11.76
CA ARG A 96 0.80 -8.90 -13.10
C ARG A 96 1.52 -10.12 -13.68
N THR A 97 2.10 -10.97 -12.85
CA THR A 97 2.91 -12.11 -13.28
C THR A 97 4.11 -11.72 -14.14
N SER A 98 4.59 -10.49 -14.06
CA SER A 98 5.60 -9.97 -14.97
C SER A 98 6.87 -9.54 -14.23
N ALA A 99 8.01 -10.12 -14.63
CA ALA A 99 9.32 -9.69 -14.15
C ALA A 99 9.64 -8.23 -14.50
N GLU A 100 9.07 -7.71 -15.60
CA GLU A 100 9.20 -6.28 -15.97
C GLU A 100 8.42 -5.37 -15.01
N ASN A 101 7.23 -5.79 -14.60
CA ASN A 101 6.40 -5.02 -13.65
C ASN A 101 6.83 -5.23 -12.18
N GLY A 102 7.53 -6.32 -11.90
CA GLY A 102 7.99 -6.67 -10.54
C GLY A 102 8.63 -5.50 -9.80
N PRO A 103 9.66 -4.84 -10.37
CA PRO A 103 10.32 -3.71 -9.70
C PRO A 103 9.40 -2.53 -9.41
N SER A 104 8.49 -2.18 -10.31
CA SER A 104 7.56 -1.06 -10.09
C SER A 104 6.51 -1.39 -9.01
N ALA A 105 5.99 -2.62 -8.99
CA ALA A 105 5.08 -3.08 -7.96
C ALA A 105 5.76 -3.18 -6.59
N ALA A 106 7.02 -3.62 -6.55
CA ALA A 106 7.83 -3.62 -5.33
C ALA A 106 8.08 -2.20 -4.81
N ALA A 107 8.45 -1.26 -5.69
CA ALA A 107 8.65 0.14 -5.32
C ALA A 107 7.36 0.79 -4.79
N GLU A 108 6.21 0.41 -5.32
CA GLU A 108 4.92 0.87 -4.81
C GLU A 108 4.70 0.42 -3.36
N LEU A 109 4.98 -0.85 -3.02
CA LEU A 109 4.91 -1.34 -1.65
C LEU A 109 5.87 -0.62 -0.71
N VAL A 110 7.12 -0.39 -1.15
CA VAL A 110 8.10 0.41 -0.41
C VAL A 110 7.56 1.81 -0.11
N ASN A 111 7.00 2.47 -1.12
CA ASN A 111 6.41 3.82 -0.98
C ASN A 111 5.18 3.84 -0.06
N ARG A 112 4.45 2.74 0.06
CA ARG A 112 3.33 2.60 1.00
C ARG A 112 3.79 2.38 2.44
N GLY A 113 5.09 2.21 2.67
CA GLY A 113 5.70 2.08 3.99
C GLY A 113 5.42 0.74 4.65
N VAL A 114 5.49 -0.35 3.89
CA VAL A 114 5.34 -1.71 4.43
C VAL A 114 6.57 -2.11 5.24
N SER A 115 6.37 -2.90 6.29
CA SER A 115 7.45 -3.39 7.17
C SER A 115 8.01 -4.74 6.75
N VAL A 116 7.21 -5.53 6.04
CA VAL A 116 7.56 -6.86 5.51
C VAL A 116 6.69 -7.13 4.29
N VAL A 117 7.16 -7.97 3.39
CA VAL A 117 6.45 -8.36 2.17
C VAL A 117 6.20 -9.86 2.13
N LEU A 118 5.02 -10.27 1.72
CA LEU A 118 4.64 -11.66 1.41
C LEU A 118 4.45 -11.80 -0.10
N GLY A 119 4.90 -12.92 -0.67
CA GLY A 119 4.80 -13.23 -2.10
C GLY A 119 6.18 -13.29 -2.77
N SER A 120 6.28 -13.51 -4.05
CA SER A 120 5.26 -13.65 -5.08
C SER A 120 5.03 -15.12 -5.45
N TYR A 121 3.89 -15.41 -6.12
CA TYR A 121 3.63 -16.72 -6.72
C TYR A 121 4.70 -17.12 -7.75
N GLY A 122 5.25 -16.20 -8.51
CA GLY A 122 6.24 -16.46 -9.56
C GLY A 122 7.68 -16.16 -9.11
N SER A 123 8.60 -17.13 -9.19
CA SER A 123 10.01 -16.94 -8.81
C SER A 123 10.71 -15.83 -9.59
N GLY A 124 10.47 -15.71 -10.91
CA GLY A 124 11.05 -14.65 -11.72
C GLY A 124 10.63 -13.24 -11.29
N VAL A 125 9.39 -13.08 -10.89
CA VAL A 125 8.85 -11.83 -10.34
C VAL A 125 9.43 -11.55 -8.96
N SER A 126 9.55 -12.60 -8.12
CA SER A 126 10.19 -12.51 -6.80
C SER A 126 11.63 -12.03 -6.90
N MET A 127 12.42 -12.59 -7.81
CA MET A 127 13.81 -12.15 -8.05
C MET A 127 13.90 -10.70 -8.53
N ALA A 128 12.99 -10.29 -9.42
CA ALA A 128 12.98 -8.93 -9.95
C ALA A 128 12.58 -7.89 -8.88
N GLY A 129 11.53 -8.18 -8.10
CA GLY A 129 11.09 -7.30 -6.99
C GLY A 129 12.04 -7.35 -5.80
N GLY A 130 12.67 -8.50 -5.57
CA GLY A 130 13.59 -8.72 -4.44
C GLY A 130 14.74 -7.71 -4.37
N LYS A 131 15.27 -7.28 -5.51
CA LYS A 131 16.31 -6.24 -5.57
C LYS A 131 15.84 -4.92 -4.99
N VAL A 132 14.59 -4.54 -5.26
CA VAL A 132 14.01 -3.29 -4.73
C VAL A 132 13.79 -3.42 -3.21
N PHE A 133 13.33 -4.57 -2.73
CA PHE A 133 13.19 -4.81 -1.29
C PHE A 133 14.53 -4.82 -0.58
N GLU A 134 15.57 -5.40 -1.21
CA GLU A 134 16.93 -5.41 -0.66
C GLU A 134 17.52 -4.00 -0.54
N GLU A 135 17.38 -3.17 -1.57
CA GLU A 135 17.80 -1.77 -1.56
C GLU A 135 17.08 -0.96 -0.47
N ALA A 136 15.80 -1.29 -0.22
CA ALA A 136 14.99 -0.65 0.80
C ALA A 136 15.19 -1.24 2.21
N GLY A 137 15.91 -2.36 2.34
CA GLY A 137 16.09 -3.07 3.61
C GLY A 137 14.80 -3.72 4.15
N ILE A 138 13.84 -4.01 3.27
CA ILE A 138 12.54 -4.60 3.65
C ILE A 138 12.59 -6.12 3.45
N PRO A 139 12.39 -6.93 4.51
CA PRO A 139 12.35 -8.39 4.37
C PRO A 139 11.15 -8.85 3.54
N ALA A 140 11.37 -9.87 2.70
CA ALA A 140 10.33 -10.51 1.91
C ALA A 140 10.28 -12.02 2.19
N ILE A 141 9.08 -12.60 2.21
CA ILE A 141 8.85 -14.02 2.46
C ILE A 141 8.09 -14.61 1.28
N GLY A 142 8.77 -15.46 0.52
CA GLY A 142 8.19 -16.20 -0.60
C GLY A 142 7.30 -17.34 -0.12
N VAL A 143 6.07 -17.36 -0.64
CA VAL A 143 5.05 -18.37 -0.28
C VAL A 143 5.17 -19.60 -1.17
N THR A 144 5.31 -19.40 -2.48
CA THR A 144 5.38 -20.49 -3.48
C THR A 144 6.48 -20.30 -4.52
N CYS A 145 7.39 -19.37 -4.35
CA CYS A 145 8.52 -19.14 -5.24
C CYS A 145 9.64 -20.17 -5.00
N THR A 146 9.60 -21.29 -5.71
CA THR A 146 10.41 -22.49 -5.48
C THR A 146 11.87 -22.41 -5.97
N ASN A 147 12.19 -21.52 -6.92
CA ASN A 147 13.53 -21.40 -7.46
C ASN A 147 14.55 -20.99 -6.37
N PRO A 148 15.66 -21.74 -6.19
CA PRO A 148 16.70 -21.43 -5.20
C PRO A 148 17.27 -20.01 -5.28
N GLN A 149 17.36 -19.43 -6.48
CA GLN A 149 17.95 -18.11 -6.71
C GLN A 149 17.17 -16.97 -6.04
N VAL A 150 15.90 -17.17 -5.72
CA VAL A 150 15.10 -16.16 -5.01
C VAL A 150 15.76 -15.76 -3.68
N THR A 151 16.35 -16.72 -2.99
CA THR A 151 16.98 -16.50 -1.68
C THR A 151 18.49 -16.49 -1.71
N SER A 152 19.14 -17.11 -2.72
CA SER A 152 20.60 -17.07 -2.84
C SER A 152 21.12 -15.72 -3.33
N ASP A 153 20.33 -15.02 -4.13
CA ASP A 153 20.73 -13.79 -4.80
C ASP A 153 20.15 -12.52 -4.15
N CYS A 154 19.45 -12.68 -3.01
CA CYS A 154 18.83 -11.58 -2.28
C CYS A 154 18.88 -11.84 -0.76
N SER A 155 19.58 -10.99 -0.04
CA SER A 155 19.87 -11.18 1.40
C SER A 155 18.64 -10.96 2.30
N VAL A 156 17.62 -10.29 1.80
CA VAL A 156 16.38 -9.99 2.54
C VAL A 156 15.21 -10.89 2.14
N TYR A 157 15.41 -11.80 1.16
CA TYR A 157 14.35 -12.70 0.71
C TYR A 157 14.46 -14.06 1.41
N PHE A 158 13.41 -14.43 2.10
CA PHE A 158 13.22 -15.72 2.77
C PHE A 158 12.14 -16.52 2.05
N ARG A 159 11.96 -17.79 2.39
CA ARG A 159 10.86 -18.60 1.86
C ARG A 159 10.35 -19.60 2.86
N ILE A 160 9.10 -20.03 2.69
CA ILE A 160 8.44 -21.07 3.46
C ILE A 160 8.04 -22.28 2.59
N CYS A 161 8.23 -22.20 1.27
CA CYS A 161 7.97 -23.29 0.34
C CYS A 161 9.22 -24.18 0.14
N PHE A 162 9.01 -25.35 -0.49
CA PHE A 162 10.07 -26.24 -0.92
C PHE A 162 10.91 -25.64 -2.06
N LEU A 163 12.02 -26.28 -2.38
CA LEU A 163 12.90 -25.96 -3.51
C LEU A 163 12.58 -26.85 -4.72
N ASP A 164 12.72 -26.33 -5.92
CA ASP A 164 12.71 -27.12 -7.17
C ASP A 164 13.90 -28.07 -7.25
#